data_88293ce371e6e42804668fe5877be330
#
_entry.id   88293ce371e6e42804668fe5877be330
#
_cell.length_a   1.000
_cell.length_b   1.000
_cell.length_c   1.000
_cell.angle_alpha   90.00
_cell.angle_beta   90.00
_cell.angle_gamma   90.00
#
_symmetry.space_group_name_H-M   'P 1'
#
loop_
_entity.id
_entity.type
_entity.pdbx_description
1 polymer ?
#
loop_
_entity_poly.entity_id
_entity_poly.type
_entity_poly.pdbx_seq_one_letter_code
_entity_poly.pdbx_strand_id
1 'polypeptide(L)'
;MIWTELQLHKLTKPYKIATDLKLCNILLGLQSHSSKHPCSWCDIYKSNLHIEGSIRTFGNLKAHYWSFFDSKTSTKEAKEHGNVIHSSILTGDDNTPLVVILPTPELHLLLGTVNHICDKMEELWPDVTQWFNGLYIQRTDYQGGQFEGNDCRKLLKNVDKLIEICPVFVNKYAAVLKLFNYVVASSFGANLSVDYINKLAKFKDAYLKLGEISVTPKVHAVFFHVEECLKFTNNSSHGLGLAPFSEQTIEAVHHDFKTIWKNYVIKKKDHPNYPNQLLRAVSAYNSQHI
;
A
#
# COMPACT_ATOMS: atom_id res chain seq x y z
N MET A 1 2.27 21.91 10.82
CA MET A 1 1.40 21.95 11.99
C MET A 1 1.44 20.61 12.75
N ILE A 2 0.83 19.48 12.28
CA ILE A 2 0.84 18.18 12.99
C ILE A 2 2.26 17.69 13.33
N TRP A 3 3.22 17.80 12.40
CA TRP A 3 4.61 17.40 12.61
C TRP A 3 5.28 18.13 13.78
N THR A 4 5.04 19.43 13.87
CA THR A 4 5.59 20.27 14.95
C THR A 4 4.86 20.03 16.27
N GLU A 5 3.54 19.82 16.21
CA GLU A 5 2.72 19.54 17.40
C GLU A 5 3.07 18.18 18.01
N LEU A 6 3.28 17.15 17.19
CA LEU A 6 3.73 15.84 17.65
C LEU A 6 5.23 15.82 18.01
N GLN A 7 5.96 16.90 17.76
CA GLN A 7 7.40 17.03 18.03
C GLN A 7 8.25 15.92 17.40
N LEU A 8 7.81 15.37 16.28
CA LEU A 8 8.47 14.23 15.62
C LEU A 8 9.92 14.59 15.19
N HIS A 9 10.18 15.87 14.91
CA HIS A 9 11.53 16.38 14.63
C HIS A 9 12.49 16.30 15.85
N LYS A 10 11.96 16.08 17.05
CA LYS A 10 12.75 15.93 18.28
C LYS A 10 13.03 14.45 18.63
N LEU A 11 12.52 13.51 17.84
CA LEU A 11 12.82 12.10 18.07
C LEU A 11 14.31 11.85 17.82
N THR A 12 15.01 11.41 18.83
CA THR A 12 16.43 11.07 18.77
C THR A 12 16.68 9.65 18.26
N LYS A 13 15.63 8.82 18.19
CA LYS A 13 15.70 7.44 17.71
C LYS A 13 15.12 7.34 16.28
N PRO A 14 15.67 6.46 15.45
CA PRO A 14 15.07 6.13 14.16
C PRO A 14 13.61 5.70 14.34
N TYR A 15 12.72 6.21 13.53
CA TYR A 15 11.31 5.87 13.52
C TYR A 15 10.85 5.47 12.12
N LYS A 16 9.77 4.72 12.06
CA LYS A 16 9.07 4.38 10.82
C LYS A 16 7.59 4.74 10.98
N ILE A 17 6.98 5.14 9.87
CA ILE A 17 5.56 5.54 9.85
C ILE A 17 4.81 4.50 9.01
N ALA A 18 4.03 3.66 9.69
CA ALA A 18 3.08 2.78 9.02
C ALA A 18 1.87 3.61 8.56
N THR A 19 1.49 3.49 7.30
CA THR A 19 0.39 4.27 6.71
C THR A 19 -0.13 3.61 5.44
N ASP A 20 -1.37 3.94 5.07
CA ASP A 20 -1.90 3.55 3.76
C ASP A 20 -1.21 4.32 2.61
N LEU A 21 -1.40 3.83 1.39
CA LEU A 21 -0.79 4.43 0.20
C LEU A 21 -1.25 5.89 -0.05
N LYS A 22 -2.48 6.23 0.27
CA LYS A 22 -3.02 7.58 0.06
C LYS A 22 -2.37 8.57 1.02
N LEU A 23 -2.29 8.20 2.30
CA LEU A 23 -1.64 9.04 3.31
C LEU A 23 -0.13 9.11 3.06
N CYS A 24 0.50 8.03 2.59
CA CYS A 24 1.90 8.04 2.15
C CYS A 24 2.15 9.17 1.13
N ASN A 25 1.34 9.25 0.07
CA ASN A 25 1.49 10.31 -0.93
C ASN A 25 1.24 11.71 -0.35
N ILE A 26 0.26 11.87 0.53
CA ILE A 26 0.00 13.17 1.19
C ILE A 26 1.21 13.61 2.02
N LEU A 27 1.79 12.70 2.81
CA LEU A 27 2.97 12.99 3.65
C LEU A 27 4.19 13.38 2.82
N LEU A 28 4.34 12.79 1.63
CA LEU A 28 5.44 13.04 0.71
C LEU A 28 5.19 14.23 -0.25
N GLY A 29 4.00 14.82 -0.24
CA GLY A 29 3.64 15.91 -1.16
C GLY A 29 3.40 15.47 -2.60
N LEU A 30 3.10 14.19 -2.83
CA LEU A 30 2.87 13.59 -4.13
C LEU A 30 1.40 13.66 -4.55
N GLN A 31 1.16 13.65 -5.87
CA GLN A 31 -0.16 13.38 -6.42
C GLN A 31 -0.60 11.93 -6.14
N SER A 32 -1.87 11.64 -6.43
CA SER A 32 -2.44 10.30 -6.23
C SER A 32 -1.77 9.22 -7.10
N HIS A 33 -1.96 7.95 -6.74
CA HIS A 33 -1.48 6.79 -7.50
C HIS A 33 -2.07 6.61 -8.91
N SER A 34 -3.05 7.43 -9.29
CA SER A 34 -3.56 7.48 -10.67
C SER A 34 -2.72 8.37 -11.58
N SER A 35 -1.79 9.12 -11.04
CA SER A 35 -0.92 10.06 -11.75
C SER A 35 0.11 9.38 -12.66
N LYS A 36 0.93 10.17 -13.35
CA LYS A 36 1.93 9.66 -14.30
C LYS A 36 3.12 8.96 -13.63
N HIS A 37 3.48 9.37 -12.40
CA HIS A 37 4.48 8.71 -11.55
C HIS A 37 3.79 8.18 -10.29
N PRO A 38 3.14 7.01 -10.38
CA PRO A 38 2.21 6.55 -9.34
C PRO A 38 2.87 5.93 -8.11
N CYS A 39 4.18 5.66 -8.15
CA CYS A 39 4.89 5.03 -7.05
C CYS A 39 5.34 6.07 -6.01
N SER A 40 5.16 5.75 -4.72
CA SER A 40 5.63 6.58 -3.61
C SER A 40 7.13 6.47 -3.39
N TRP A 41 7.74 5.34 -3.74
CA TRP A 41 9.14 5.02 -3.41
C TRP A 41 10.13 5.18 -4.58
N CYS A 42 9.65 5.24 -5.82
CA CYS A 42 10.48 5.51 -6.99
C CYS A 42 9.77 6.45 -7.98
N ASP A 43 10.50 6.97 -8.93
CA ASP A 43 10.01 7.92 -9.93
C ASP A 43 9.51 7.26 -11.22
N ILE A 44 9.16 5.97 -11.15
CA ILE A 44 8.71 5.20 -12.31
C ILE A 44 7.51 5.83 -13.01
N TYR A 45 7.52 5.84 -14.33
CA TYR A 45 6.38 6.26 -15.12
C TYR A 45 5.33 5.16 -15.22
N LYS A 46 4.05 5.52 -15.22
CA LYS A 46 2.90 4.58 -15.17
C LYS A 46 2.95 3.49 -16.26
N SER A 47 3.44 3.81 -17.46
CA SER A 47 3.59 2.83 -18.54
C SER A 47 4.68 1.77 -18.26
N ASN A 48 5.57 2.03 -17.33
CA ASN A 48 6.80 1.27 -17.12
C ASN A 48 6.83 0.53 -15.77
N LEU A 49 5.68 0.36 -15.11
CA LEU A 49 5.59 -0.28 -13.79
C LEU A 49 6.16 -1.72 -13.72
N HIS A 50 6.43 -2.34 -14.86
CA HIS A 50 7.03 -3.67 -14.97
C HIS A 50 8.56 -3.68 -14.80
N ILE A 51 9.20 -2.50 -14.81
CA ILE A 51 10.64 -2.33 -14.57
C ILE A 51 10.90 -1.55 -13.29
N GLU A 52 12.15 -1.56 -12.82
CA GLU A 52 12.61 -0.80 -11.67
C GLU A 52 12.74 0.68 -12.01
N GLY A 53 12.31 1.56 -11.10
CA GLY A 53 12.48 3.01 -11.21
C GLY A 53 13.60 3.52 -10.31
N SER A 54 14.04 4.76 -10.52
CA SER A 54 15.02 5.40 -9.64
C SER A 54 14.41 5.66 -8.27
N ILE A 55 15.11 5.24 -7.23
CA ILE A 55 14.65 5.34 -5.83
C ILE A 55 14.43 6.81 -5.46
N ARG A 56 13.30 7.11 -4.83
CA ARG A 56 13.03 8.44 -4.27
C ARG A 56 13.74 8.62 -2.94
N THR A 57 14.42 9.76 -2.80
CA THR A 57 15.03 10.23 -1.56
C THR A 57 14.41 11.56 -1.13
N PHE A 58 14.67 12.02 0.09
CA PHE A 58 14.23 13.35 0.52
C PHE A 58 14.85 14.46 -0.32
N GLY A 59 16.10 14.31 -0.76
CA GLY A 59 16.79 15.27 -1.62
C GLY A 59 16.12 15.42 -2.99
N ASN A 60 15.76 14.31 -3.65
CA ASN A 60 15.10 14.40 -4.95
C ASN A 60 13.64 14.88 -4.84
N LEU A 61 12.90 14.54 -3.77
CA LEU A 61 11.58 15.15 -3.52
C LEU A 61 11.67 16.67 -3.37
N LYS A 62 12.65 17.14 -2.62
CA LYS A 62 12.89 18.56 -2.40
C LYS A 62 13.25 19.27 -3.70
N ALA A 63 14.13 18.67 -4.51
CA ALA A 63 14.51 19.21 -5.83
C ALA A 63 13.29 19.28 -6.78
N HIS A 64 12.49 18.23 -6.85
CA HIS A 64 11.26 18.21 -7.65
C HIS A 64 10.23 19.22 -7.17
N TYR A 65 10.07 19.40 -5.85
CA TYR A 65 9.16 20.40 -5.30
C TYR A 65 9.56 21.81 -5.73
N TRP A 66 10.83 22.20 -5.57
CA TRP A 66 11.31 23.53 -5.96
C TRP A 66 11.19 23.75 -7.47
N SER A 67 11.54 22.73 -8.26
CA SER A 67 11.36 22.79 -9.73
C SER A 67 9.89 23.00 -10.11
N PHE A 68 8.95 22.31 -9.44
CA PHE A 68 7.51 22.53 -9.67
C PHE A 68 7.06 23.94 -9.20
N PHE A 69 7.47 24.36 -8.02
CA PHE A 69 7.11 25.64 -7.43
C PHE A 69 7.59 26.82 -8.31
N ASP A 70 8.85 26.77 -8.76
CA ASP A 70 9.45 27.81 -9.60
C ASP A 70 8.84 27.86 -11.01
N SER A 71 8.37 26.72 -11.53
CA SER A 71 7.72 26.64 -12.85
C SER A 71 6.40 27.40 -12.92
N LYS A 72 5.76 27.66 -11.77
CA LYS A 72 4.43 28.29 -11.66
C LYS A 72 3.35 27.64 -12.54
N THR A 73 3.53 26.37 -12.86
CA THR A 73 2.62 25.60 -13.71
C THR A 73 1.45 25.01 -12.92
N SER A 74 0.46 24.49 -13.61
CA SER A 74 -0.66 23.80 -12.99
C SER A 74 -0.26 22.41 -12.47
N THR A 75 -1.03 21.86 -11.55
CA THR A 75 -0.81 20.48 -11.06
C THR A 75 -0.87 19.40 -12.16
N LYS A 76 -1.42 19.73 -13.35
CA LYS A 76 -1.40 18.82 -14.52
C LYS A 76 0.03 18.60 -15.04
N GLU A 77 0.90 19.60 -14.90
CA GLU A 77 2.29 19.55 -15.35
C GLU A 77 3.24 18.96 -14.28
N ALA A 78 2.74 18.62 -13.09
CA ALA A 78 3.53 17.99 -12.04
C ALA A 78 4.19 16.66 -12.49
N LYS A 79 3.70 16.05 -13.57
CA LYS A 79 4.32 14.89 -14.23
C LYS A 79 5.78 15.14 -14.65
N GLU A 80 6.15 16.37 -15.00
CA GLU A 80 7.52 16.76 -15.36
C GLU A 80 8.42 16.96 -14.13
N HIS A 81 7.82 16.92 -12.94
CA HIS A 81 8.46 17.10 -11.64
C HIS A 81 8.22 15.89 -10.73
N GLY A 82 8.20 14.69 -11.31
CA GLY A 82 8.01 13.44 -10.57
C GLY A 82 6.68 13.36 -9.78
N ASN A 83 5.66 14.12 -10.20
CA ASN A 83 4.35 14.27 -9.53
C ASN A 83 4.41 14.89 -8.13
N VAL A 84 5.45 15.61 -7.79
CA VAL A 84 5.56 16.38 -6.54
C VAL A 84 4.83 17.69 -6.70
N ILE A 85 3.85 17.98 -5.84
CA ILE A 85 3.00 19.20 -5.87
C ILE A 85 3.08 20.00 -4.59
N HIS A 86 3.57 19.41 -3.51
CA HIS A 86 3.76 20.07 -2.22
C HIS A 86 5.12 19.68 -1.63
N SER A 87 5.62 20.52 -0.73
CA SER A 87 6.75 20.14 0.10
C SER A 87 6.38 18.94 0.96
N SER A 88 7.28 17.95 1.06
CA SER A 88 7.09 16.84 1.99
C SER A 88 6.91 17.36 3.42
N ILE A 89 5.95 16.77 4.15
CA ILE A 89 5.76 17.02 5.58
C ILE A 89 6.87 16.31 6.38
N LEU A 90 7.36 15.19 5.85
CA LEU A 90 8.44 14.42 6.45
C LEU A 90 9.79 15.00 6.09
N THR A 91 10.74 14.86 6.99
CA THR A 91 12.11 15.33 6.81
C THR A 91 13.10 14.18 7.05
N GLY A 92 14.20 14.22 6.36
CA GLY A 92 15.31 13.27 6.47
C GLY A 92 16.53 13.82 5.75
N ASP A 93 17.65 13.13 5.86
CA ASP A 93 18.84 13.47 5.08
C ASP A 93 18.57 13.31 3.59
N ASP A 94 19.14 14.18 2.77
CA ASP A 94 18.86 14.24 1.32
C ASP A 94 19.07 12.88 0.61
N ASN A 95 20.02 12.06 1.07
CA ASN A 95 20.29 10.74 0.50
C ASN A 95 19.46 9.60 1.09
N THR A 96 18.59 9.88 2.08
CA THR A 96 17.78 8.85 2.72
C THR A 96 16.65 8.39 1.79
N PRO A 97 16.59 7.10 1.42
CA PRO A 97 15.48 6.54 0.67
C PRO A 97 14.17 6.62 1.45
N LEU A 98 13.07 6.97 0.79
CA LEU A 98 11.78 7.15 1.45
C LEU A 98 11.26 5.88 2.13
N VAL A 99 11.59 4.71 1.60
CA VAL A 99 11.19 3.41 2.14
C VAL A 99 11.75 3.16 3.55
N VAL A 100 12.82 3.86 3.94
CA VAL A 100 13.41 3.80 5.29
C VAL A 100 12.46 4.36 6.35
N ILE A 101 11.77 5.44 6.02
CA ILE A 101 10.83 6.14 6.93
C ILE A 101 9.40 5.67 6.71
N LEU A 102 9.01 5.42 5.46
CA LEU A 102 7.69 4.95 5.05
C LEU A 102 7.80 3.54 4.47
N PRO A 103 7.72 2.49 5.30
CA PRO A 103 7.72 1.11 4.84
C PRO A 103 6.55 0.83 3.88
N THR A 104 6.71 -0.20 3.07
CA THR A 104 5.63 -0.65 2.18
C THR A 104 4.43 -1.17 3.00
N PRO A 105 3.19 -0.72 2.72
CA PRO A 105 2.00 -1.07 3.48
C PRO A 105 1.55 -2.51 3.17
N GLU A 106 1.83 -3.42 4.08
CA GLU A 106 1.66 -4.87 3.91
C GLU A 106 0.23 -5.25 3.48
N LEU A 107 -0.78 -4.75 4.20
CA LEU A 107 -2.18 -5.07 3.92
C LEU A 107 -2.61 -4.57 2.54
N HIS A 108 -2.25 -3.35 2.17
CA HIS A 108 -2.61 -2.76 0.87
C HIS A 108 -1.94 -3.48 -0.30
N LEU A 109 -0.72 -3.99 -0.12
CA LEU A 109 -0.05 -4.80 -1.13
C LEU A 109 -0.70 -6.17 -1.27
N LEU A 110 -1.07 -6.82 -0.14
CA LEU A 110 -1.82 -8.07 -0.12
C LEU A 110 -3.14 -7.93 -0.88
N LEU A 111 -3.98 -6.97 -0.44
CA LEU A 111 -5.29 -6.70 -1.04
C LEU A 111 -5.17 -6.39 -2.53
N GLY A 112 -4.26 -5.47 -2.88
CA GLY A 112 -4.13 -5.02 -4.26
C GLY A 112 -3.66 -6.11 -5.21
N THR A 113 -2.78 -6.99 -4.78
CA THR A 113 -2.26 -8.08 -5.61
C THR A 113 -3.28 -9.19 -5.77
N VAL A 114 -3.90 -9.66 -4.68
CA VAL A 114 -4.87 -10.75 -4.72
C VAL A 114 -6.12 -10.33 -5.50
N ASN A 115 -6.72 -9.18 -5.16
CA ASN A 115 -7.92 -8.72 -5.86
C ASN A 115 -7.64 -8.55 -7.36
N HIS A 116 -6.53 -7.95 -7.75
CA HIS A 116 -6.21 -7.71 -9.17
C HIS A 116 -6.06 -9.01 -9.98
N ILE A 117 -5.46 -10.05 -9.40
CA ILE A 117 -5.37 -11.37 -10.06
C ILE A 117 -6.73 -12.06 -10.10
N CYS A 118 -7.49 -12.01 -9.00
CA CYS A 118 -8.84 -12.59 -8.93
C CYS A 118 -9.82 -11.90 -9.87
N ASP A 119 -9.77 -10.56 -10.02
CA ASP A 119 -10.59 -9.82 -10.99
C ASP A 119 -10.32 -10.33 -12.42
N LYS A 120 -9.06 -10.57 -12.76
CA LYS A 120 -8.71 -11.13 -14.08
C LYS A 120 -9.18 -12.57 -14.23
N MET A 121 -9.14 -13.38 -13.17
CA MET A 121 -9.68 -14.73 -13.19
C MET A 121 -11.20 -14.75 -13.37
N GLU A 122 -11.92 -13.88 -12.69
CA GLU A 122 -13.39 -13.75 -12.85
C GLU A 122 -13.79 -13.30 -14.26
N GLU A 123 -13.01 -12.38 -14.85
CA GLU A 123 -13.21 -11.96 -16.24
C GLU A 123 -13.11 -13.14 -17.21
N LEU A 124 -12.12 -14.02 -17.01
CA LEU A 124 -11.85 -15.17 -17.89
C LEU A 124 -12.70 -16.40 -17.55
N TRP A 125 -13.03 -16.61 -16.31
CA TRP A 125 -13.75 -17.77 -15.79
C TRP A 125 -14.69 -17.35 -14.65
N PRO A 126 -15.91 -16.88 -14.95
CA PRO A 126 -16.88 -16.41 -13.96
C PRO A 126 -17.24 -17.44 -12.88
N ASP A 127 -17.17 -18.73 -13.22
CA ASP A 127 -17.48 -19.81 -12.26
C ASP A 127 -16.49 -19.89 -11.08
N VAL A 128 -15.36 -19.19 -11.14
CA VAL A 128 -14.45 -19.06 -9.98
C VAL A 128 -15.15 -18.50 -8.75
N THR A 129 -16.23 -17.76 -8.93
CA THR A 129 -17.07 -17.26 -7.82
C THR A 129 -17.69 -18.37 -6.99
N GLN A 130 -17.94 -19.55 -7.57
CA GLN A 130 -18.42 -20.73 -6.84
C GLN A 130 -17.35 -21.22 -5.86
N TRP A 131 -16.07 -21.17 -6.26
CA TRP A 131 -14.98 -21.52 -5.37
C TRP A 131 -14.82 -20.51 -4.22
N PHE A 132 -14.98 -19.18 -4.47
CA PHE A 132 -15.01 -18.19 -3.41
C PHE A 132 -16.16 -18.45 -2.43
N ASN A 133 -17.37 -18.70 -2.93
CA ASN A 133 -18.52 -19.02 -2.11
C ASN A 133 -18.32 -20.31 -1.29
N GLY A 134 -17.69 -21.33 -1.87
CA GLY A 134 -17.33 -22.58 -1.17
C GLY A 134 -16.33 -22.36 -0.02
N LEU A 135 -15.59 -21.27 -0.06
CA LEU A 135 -14.72 -20.83 1.03
C LEU A 135 -15.42 -19.84 1.98
N TYR A 136 -16.71 -19.55 1.81
CA TYR A 136 -17.43 -18.50 2.55
C TYR A 136 -16.72 -17.14 2.44
N ILE A 137 -16.25 -16.80 1.25
CA ILE A 137 -15.60 -15.53 0.93
C ILE A 137 -16.50 -14.76 -0.02
N GLN A 138 -16.77 -13.50 0.31
CA GLN A 138 -17.61 -12.62 -0.50
C GLN A 138 -16.88 -11.29 -0.72
N ARG A 139 -17.13 -10.70 -1.88
CA ARG A 139 -16.70 -9.33 -2.14
C ARG A 139 -17.51 -8.36 -1.30
N THR A 140 -16.87 -7.33 -0.78
CA THR A 140 -17.56 -6.27 -0.03
C THR A 140 -18.49 -5.48 -0.94
N ASP A 141 -19.60 -4.99 -0.39
CA ASP A 141 -20.55 -4.12 -1.11
C ASP A 141 -19.99 -2.69 -1.36
N TYR A 142 -18.86 -2.36 -0.75
CA TYR A 142 -18.22 -1.05 -0.86
C TYR A 142 -16.80 -1.19 -1.44
N GLN A 143 -16.18 -0.08 -1.81
CA GLN A 143 -14.83 -0.02 -2.41
C GLN A 143 -14.67 -0.86 -3.70
N GLY A 144 -15.72 -0.97 -4.50
CA GLY A 144 -15.66 -1.67 -5.79
C GLY A 144 -15.67 -3.19 -5.69
N GLY A 145 -16.19 -3.75 -4.58
CA GLY A 145 -16.37 -5.18 -4.43
C GLY A 145 -15.05 -5.94 -4.23
N GLN A 146 -14.20 -5.48 -3.33
CA GLN A 146 -12.90 -6.12 -3.06
C GLN A 146 -13.01 -7.16 -1.94
N PHE A 147 -12.10 -8.15 -1.94
CA PHE A 147 -11.89 -9.04 -0.81
C PHE A 147 -11.15 -8.31 0.31
N GLU A 148 -11.50 -8.61 1.55
CA GLU A 148 -10.81 -8.10 2.74
C GLU A 148 -9.52 -8.88 3.04
N GLY A 149 -8.70 -8.38 3.98
CA GLY A 149 -7.39 -8.96 4.27
C GLY A 149 -7.44 -10.42 4.71
N ASN A 150 -8.42 -10.78 5.56
CA ASN A 150 -8.60 -12.16 6.02
C ASN A 150 -9.05 -13.08 4.88
N ASP A 151 -9.89 -12.58 3.98
CA ASP A 151 -10.36 -13.32 2.82
C ASP A 151 -9.24 -13.55 1.81
N CYS A 152 -8.43 -12.52 1.54
CA CYS A 152 -7.23 -12.68 0.71
C CYS A 152 -6.28 -13.73 1.26
N ARG A 153 -6.02 -13.75 2.57
CA ARG A 153 -5.19 -14.78 3.22
C ARG A 153 -5.82 -16.18 3.14
N LYS A 154 -7.14 -16.27 3.27
CA LYS A 154 -7.88 -17.52 3.14
C LYS A 154 -7.86 -18.06 1.72
N LEU A 155 -8.02 -17.20 0.71
CA LEU A 155 -7.85 -17.55 -0.71
C LEU A 155 -6.47 -18.10 -0.98
N LEU A 156 -5.42 -17.41 -0.54
CA LEU A 156 -4.04 -17.82 -0.75
C LEU A 156 -3.73 -19.18 -0.11
N LYS A 157 -4.25 -19.45 1.10
CA LYS A 157 -4.08 -20.75 1.78
C LYS A 157 -4.75 -21.91 1.07
N ASN A 158 -5.77 -21.66 0.26
CA ASN A 158 -6.53 -22.67 -0.46
C ASN A 158 -6.22 -22.72 -1.96
N VAL A 159 -5.21 -22.02 -2.42
CA VAL A 159 -4.89 -21.87 -3.86
C VAL A 159 -4.56 -23.21 -4.54
N ASP A 160 -4.04 -24.20 -3.81
CA ASP A 160 -3.77 -25.53 -4.37
C ASP A 160 -5.05 -26.22 -4.84
N LYS A 161 -6.14 -26.11 -4.09
CA LYS A 161 -7.45 -26.62 -4.50
C LYS A 161 -7.99 -25.89 -5.73
N LEU A 162 -7.70 -24.57 -5.85
CA LEU A 162 -8.07 -23.82 -7.04
C LEU A 162 -7.34 -24.33 -8.28
N ILE A 163 -6.05 -24.63 -8.16
CA ILE A 163 -5.24 -25.17 -9.27
C ILE A 163 -5.80 -26.52 -9.77
N GLU A 164 -6.34 -27.34 -8.86
CA GLU A 164 -6.91 -28.64 -9.20
C GLU A 164 -8.23 -28.55 -9.99
N ILE A 165 -9.02 -27.49 -9.77
CA ILE A 165 -10.36 -27.35 -10.35
C ILE A 165 -10.46 -26.36 -11.49
N CYS A 166 -9.50 -25.42 -11.61
CA CYS A 166 -9.58 -24.36 -12.60
C CYS A 166 -9.28 -24.85 -14.02
N PRO A 167 -9.92 -24.28 -15.05
CA PRO A 167 -9.62 -24.58 -16.43
C PRO A 167 -8.16 -24.28 -16.79
N VAL A 168 -7.61 -25.02 -17.76
CA VAL A 168 -6.19 -24.93 -18.17
C VAL A 168 -5.79 -23.50 -18.53
N PHE A 169 -6.66 -22.73 -19.19
CA PHE A 169 -6.36 -21.35 -19.62
C PHE A 169 -6.30 -20.35 -18.44
N VAL A 170 -6.91 -20.69 -17.28
CA VAL A 170 -6.87 -19.88 -16.05
C VAL A 170 -5.75 -20.34 -15.11
N ASN A 171 -5.26 -21.57 -15.25
CA ASN A 171 -4.31 -22.19 -14.33
C ASN A 171 -3.05 -21.34 -14.12
N LYS A 172 -2.58 -20.63 -15.15
CA LYS A 172 -1.44 -19.70 -15.05
C LYS A 172 -1.64 -18.61 -13.98
N TYR A 173 -2.86 -18.11 -13.76
CA TYR A 173 -3.18 -17.11 -12.74
C TYR A 173 -3.22 -17.73 -11.33
N ALA A 174 -3.80 -18.93 -11.20
CA ALA A 174 -3.79 -19.67 -9.95
C ALA A 174 -2.36 -20.03 -9.52
N ALA A 175 -1.49 -20.42 -10.46
CA ALA A 175 -0.07 -20.66 -10.21
C ALA A 175 0.65 -19.38 -9.72
N VAL A 176 0.34 -18.21 -10.30
CA VAL A 176 0.89 -16.93 -9.84
C VAL A 176 0.39 -16.58 -8.43
N LEU A 177 -0.89 -16.81 -8.11
CA LEU A 177 -1.41 -16.66 -6.74
C LEU A 177 -0.68 -17.58 -5.76
N LYS A 178 -0.35 -18.81 -6.15
CA LYS A 178 0.45 -19.72 -5.31
C LYS A 178 1.84 -19.16 -5.03
N LEU A 179 2.51 -18.62 -6.05
CA LEU A 179 3.81 -17.99 -5.86
C LEU A 179 3.70 -16.74 -4.97
N PHE A 180 2.63 -15.97 -5.10
CA PHE A 180 2.37 -14.86 -4.22
C PHE A 180 2.11 -15.29 -2.77
N ASN A 181 1.43 -16.44 -2.55
CA ASN A 181 1.30 -17.04 -1.22
C ASN A 181 2.67 -17.33 -0.58
N TYR A 182 3.63 -17.80 -1.35
CA TYR A 182 5.00 -18.00 -0.84
C TYR A 182 5.70 -16.69 -0.49
N VAL A 183 5.47 -15.61 -1.25
CA VAL A 183 5.95 -14.26 -0.90
C VAL A 183 5.34 -13.81 0.42
N VAL A 184 4.01 -13.90 0.56
CA VAL A 184 3.30 -13.51 1.79
C VAL A 184 3.81 -14.30 3.00
N ALA A 185 3.93 -15.62 2.87
CA ALA A 185 4.42 -16.48 3.95
C ALA A 185 5.88 -16.18 4.36
N SER A 186 6.71 -15.71 3.42
CA SER A 186 8.14 -15.49 3.66
C SER A 186 8.52 -14.09 4.09
N SER A 187 7.67 -13.08 3.81
CA SER A 187 8.08 -11.66 3.97
C SER A 187 7.01 -10.76 4.60
N PHE A 188 5.70 -11.12 4.56
CA PHE A 188 4.63 -10.27 5.11
C PHE A 188 4.34 -10.55 6.59
N GLY A 189 4.81 -11.69 7.13
CA GLY A 189 4.68 -12.03 8.55
C GLY A 189 5.64 -11.26 9.46
N ALA A 190 5.68 -11.65 10.74
CA ALA A 190 6.62 -11.07 11.71
C ALA A 190 8.07 -11.48 11.43
N ASN A 191 8.27 -12.73 10.98
CA ASN A 191 9.59 -13.28 10.70
C ASN A 191 9.88 -13.29 9.20
N LEU A 192 11.09 -12.93 8.83
CA LEU A 192 11.58 -12.95 7.47
C LEU A 192 12.25 -14.30 7.17
N SER A 193 11.86 -14.96 6.09
CA SER A 193 12.49 -16.18 5.62
C SER A 193 13.78 -15.89 4.86
N VAL A 194 14.79 -16.73 4.99
CA VAL A 194 16.11 -16.52 4.33
C VAL A 194 16.02 -16.53 2.79
N ASP A 195 15.01 -17.18 2.23
CA ASP A 195 14.80 -17.33 0.79
C ASP A 195 13.78 -16.35 0.19
N TYR A 196 13.37 -15.31 0.95
CA TYR A 196 12.32 -14.36 0.53
C TYR A 196 12.63 -13.67 -0.80
N ILE A 197 13.90 -13.32 -1.06
CA ILE A 197 14.33 -12.69 -2.33
C ILE A 197 14.03 -13.60 -3.52
N ASN A 198 14.38 -14.89 -3.39
CA ASN A 198 14.10 -15.87 -4.45
C ASN A 198 12.60 -16.04 -4.71
N LYS A 199 11.77 -15.99 -3.65
CA LYS A 199 10.30 -16.07 -3.77
C LYS A 199 9.72 -14.83 -4.45
N LEU A 200 10.22 -13.63 -4.11
CA LEU A 200 9.85 -12.38 -4.78
C LEU A 200 10.22 -12.44 -6.28
N ALA A 201 11.44 -12.87 -6.61
CA ALA A 201 11.89 -13.00 -7.99
C ALA A 201 11.02 -13.97 -8.79
N LYS A 202 10.73 -15.17 -8.24
CA LYS A 202 9.87 -16.17 -8.90
C LYS A 202 8.44 -15.65 -9.13
N PHE A 203 7.87 -14.95 -8.15
CA PHE A 203 6.56 -14.33 -8.30
C PHE A 203 6.56 -13.27 -9.40
N LYS A 204 7.52 -12.35 -9.39
CA LYS A 204 7.68 -11.30 -10.41
C LYS A 204 7.79 -11.90 -11.81
N ASP A 205 8.69 -12.87 -12.01
CA ASP A 205 8.91 -13.50 -13.30
C ASP A 205 7.65 -14.21 -13.82
N ALA A 206 6.95 -14.94 -12.96
CA ALA A 206 5.72 -15.62 -13.32
C ALA A 206 4.59 -14.63 -13.64
N TYR A 207 4.45 -13.56 -12.87
CA TYR A 207 3.45 -12.52 -13.11
C TYR A 207 3.68 -11.82 -14.44
N LEU A 208 4.91 -11.43 -14.75
CA LEU A 208 5.26 -10.75 -16.01
C LEU A 208 5.03 -11.65 -17.22
N LYS A 209 5.20 -12.97 -17.08
CA LYS A 209 4.91 -13.96 -18.14
C LYS A 209 3.41 -14.12 -18.44
N LEU A 210 2.50 -13.64 -17.57
CA LEU A 210 1.07 -13.66 -17.86
C LEU A 210 0.72 -12.81 -19.09
N GLY A 211 1.40 -11.66 -19.28
CA GLY A 211 1.30 -10.78 -20.44
C GLY A 211 -0.03 -9.99 -20.56
N GLU A 212 -1.14 -10.61 -20.17
CA GLU A 212 -2.51 -10.09 -20.31
C GLU A 212 -3.04 -9.33 -19.09
N ILE A 213 -2.23 -9.21 -18.04
CA ILE A 213 -2.57 -8.50 -16.82
C ILE A 213 -1.61 -7.33 -16.61
N SER A 214 -2.17 -6.16 -16.32
CA SER A 214 -1.34 -4.96 -16.12
C SER A 214 -0.60 -5.01 -14.77
N VAL A 215 0.57 -4.41 -14.71
CA VAL A 215 1.26 -4.15 -13.45
C VAL A 215 0.66 -2.89 -12.81
N THR A 216 0.02 -3.05 -11.66
CA THR A 216 -0.51 -1.93 -10.87
C THR A 216 0.59 -1.34 -9.97
N PRO A 217 0.43 -0.11 -9.43
CA PRO A 217 1.39 0.44 -8.47
C PRO A 217 1.63 -0.44 -7.24
N LYS A 218 0.60 -1.18 -6.78
CA LYS A 218 0.72 -2.11 -5.66
C LYS A 218 1.56 -3.34 -6.03
N VAL A 219 1.33 -3.92 -7.20
CA VAL A 219 2.12 -5.04 -7.73
C VAL A 219 3.56 -4.61 -7.99
N HIS A 220 3.78 -3.41 -8.55
CA HIS A 220 5.11 -2.82 -8.72
C HIS A 220 5.85 -2.71 -7.37
N ALA A 221 5.17 -2.25 -6.33
CA ALA A 221 5.77 -2.17 -4.99
C ALA A 221 6.15 -3.55 -4.44
N VAL A 222 5.37 -4.60 -4.71
CA VAL A 222 5.75 -5.98 -4.37
C VAL A 222 7.02 -6.40 -5.12
N PHE A 223 7.15 -6.06 -6.39
CA PHE A 223 8.28 -6.46 -7.22
C PHE A 223 9.62 -5.84 -6.79
N PHE A 224 9.60 -4.60 -6.33
CA PHE A 224 10.82 -3.80 -6.18
C PHE A 224 11.00 -3.25 -4.76
N HIS A 225 9.94 -2.80 -4.11
CA HIS A 225 10.05 -2.04 -2.86
C HIS A 225 9.88 -2.88 -1.59
N VAL A 226 9.30 -4.09 -1.68
CA VAL A 226 9.26 -5.03 -0.54
C VAL A 226 10.66 -5.48 -0.19
N GLU A 227 11.46 -5.90 -1.17
CA GLU A 227 12.86 -6.30 -0.96
C GLU A 227 13.69 -5.14 -0.41
N GLU A 228 13.55 -3.96 -1.02
CA GLU A 228 14.23 -2.75 -0.60
C GLU A 228 13.89 -2.39 0.86
N CYS A 229 12.59 -2.35 1.21
CA CYS A 229 12.12 -2.09 2.57
C CYS A 229 12.72 -3.05 3.59
N LEU A 230 12.72 -4.34 3.28
CA LEU A 230 13.23 -5.38 4.16
C LEU A 230 14.75 -5.33 4.32
N LYS A 231 15.49 -5.01 3.27
CA LYS A 231 16.95 -4.78 3.35
C LYS A 231 17.31 -3.64 4.28
N PHE A 232 16.62 -2.50 4.17
CA PHE A 232 16.86 -1.35 5.06
C PHE A 232 16.37 -1.58 6.50
N THR A 233 15.45 -2.51 6.70
CA THR A 233 14.91 -2.82 8.03
C THR A 233 15.79 -3.80 8.79
N ASN A 234 16.43 -4.74 8.09
CA ASN A 234 17.13 -5.89 8.66
C ASN A 234 18.67 -5.71 8.71
N ASN A 235 19.15 -4.50 8.96
CA ASN A 235 20.59 -4.25 9.20
C ASN A 235 21.15 -4.96 10.45
N SER A 236 20.30 -5.66 11.22
CA SER A 236 20.66 -6.45 12.40
C SER A 236 20.18 -7.90 12.25
N SER A 237 20.83 -8.81 12.94
CA SER A 237 20.78 -10.27 12.85
C SER A 237 19.42 -10.98 13.04
N HIS A 238 18.32 -10.26 13.15
CA HIS A 238 16.98 -10.81 13.28
C HIS A 238 16.13 -10.36 12.10
N GLY A 239 15.78 -11.30 11.22
CA GLY A 239 14.98 -11.03 10.04
C GLY A 239 13.53 -10.71 10.40
N LEU A 240 13.18 -9.42 10.43
CA LEU A 240 11.80 -8.96 10.56
C LEU A 240 11.14 -8.87 9.18
N GLY A 241 9.94 -9.46 9.05
CA GLY A 241 9.07 -9.25 7.90
C GLY A 241 8.33 -7.91 7.98
N LEU A 242 7.29 -7.74 7.15
CA LEU A 242 6.53 -6.48 7.08
C LEU A 242 5.50 -6.31 8.21
N ALA A 243 5.09 -7.37 8.92
CA ALA A 243 4.03 -7.28 9.93
C ALA A 243 4.25 -6.20 11.01
N PRO A 244 5.47 -5.94 11.51
CA PRO A 244 5.71 -4.85 12.46
C PRO A 244 5.40 -3.46 11.91
N PHE A 245 5.31 -3.31 10.59
CA PHE A 245 5.02 -2.06 9.88
C PHE A 245 3.64 -2.10 9.22
N SER A 246 2.81 -3.09 9.58
CA SER A 246 1.48 -3.25 9.01
C SER A 246 0.55 -2.14 9.48
N GLU A 247 -0.24 -1.63 8.57
CA GLU A 247 -1.30 -0.66 8.82
C GLU A 247 -2.58 -1.30 9.40
N GLN A 248 -2.63 -2.61 9.64
CA GLN A 248 -3.82 -3.31 10.17
C GLN A 248 -4.30 -2.72 11.50
N THR A 249 -3.38 -2.32 12.38
CA THR A 249 -3.75 -1.68 13.65
C THR A 249 -4.39 -0.31 13.41
N ILE A 250 -3.92 0.43 12.40
CA ILE A 250 -4.47 1.73 12.01
C ILE A 250 -5.87 1.56 11.41
N GLU A 251 -6.08 0.54 10.59
CA GLU A 251 -7.39 0.21 10.03
C GLU A 251 -8.39 -0.17 11.13
N ALA A 252 -7.98 -0.92 12.16
CA ALA A 252 -8.81 -1.21 13.32
C ALA A 252 -9.21 0.09 14.06
N VAL A 253 -8.25 0.98 14.31
CA VAL A 253 -8.51 2.32 14.89
C VAL A 253 -9.47 3.14 14.02
N HIS A 254 -9.29 3.12 12.69
CA HIS A 254 -10.21 3.79 11.76
C HIS A 254 -11.63 3.23 11.85
N HIS A 255 -11.79 1.91 11.94
CA HIS A 255 -13.08 1.26 12.10
C HIS A 255 -13.78 1.70 13.40
N ASP A 256 -13.07 1.66 14.52
CA ASP A 256 -13.59 2.06 15.83
C ASP A 256 -13.92 3.56 15.86
N PHE A 257 -13.01 4.39 15.36
CA PHE A 257 -13.24 5.82 15.23
C PHE A 257 -14.45 6.14 14.33
N LYS A 258 -14.64 5.42 13.23
CA LYS A 258 -15.78 5.60 12.32
C LYS A 258 -17.12 5.37 13.03
N THR A 259 -17.16 4.45 13.97
CA THR A 259 -18.35 4.19 14.79
C THR A 259 -18.67 5.38 15.69
N ILE A 260 -17.66 5.93 16.34
CA ILE A 260 -17.79 7.15 17.17
C ILE A 260 -18.13 8.36 16.30
N TRP A 261 -17.42 8.53 15.16
CA TRP A 261 -17.61 9.64 14.23
C TRP A 261 -19.05 9.80 13.76
N LYS A 262 -19.77 8.70 13.51
CA LYS A 262 -21.18 8.74 13.09
C LYS A 262 -22.08 9.56 14.03
N ASN A 263 -21.74 9.62 15.33
CA ASN A 263 -22.49 10.36 16.35
C ASN A 263 -22.18 11.87 16.34
N TYR A 264 -21.10 12.29 15.67
CA TYR A 264 -20.62 13.67 15.67
C TYR A 264 -20.72 14.37 14.31
N VAL A 265 -21.03 13.61 13.24
CA VAL A 265 -21.18 14.17 11.89
C VAL A 265 -22.34 15.15 11.83
N ILE A 266 -22.03 16.38 11.46
CA ILE A 266 -22.99 17.45 11.26
C ILE A 266 -23.03 17.77 9.76
N LYS A 267 -24.19 17.54 9.11
CA LYS A 267 -24.34 17.76 7.66
C LYS A 267 -24.53 19.25 7.32
N LYS A 268 -25.09 20.03 8.22
CA LYS A 268 -25.37 21.46 8.01
C LYS A 268 -24.13 22.29 8.36
N LYS A 269 -23.55 22.99 7.39
CA LYS A 269 -22.33 23.80 7.53
C LYS A 269 -22.52 25.04 8.43
N ASP A 270 -23.74 25.55 8.54
CA ASP A 270 -24.13 26.69 9.38
C ASP A 270 -24.39 26.31 10.85
N HIS A 271 -24.35 25.02 11.18
CA HIS A 271 -24.53 24.57 12.56
C HIS A 271 -23.32 25.02 13.42
N PRO A 272 -23.54 25.58 14.64
CA PRO A 272 -22.47 26.13 15.49
C PRO A 272 -21.32 25.15 15.78
N ASN A 273 -21.63 23.86 15.89
CA ASN A 273 -20.64 22.82 16.18
C ASN A 273 -20.00 22.20 14.91
N TYR A 274 -20.36 22.64 13.70
CA TYR A 274 -19.77 22.08 12.46
C TYR A 274 -18.24 22.20 12.43
N PRO A 275 -17.60 23.34 12.77
CA PRO A 275 -16.15 23.46 12.77
C PRO A 275 -15.46 22.53 13.77
N ASN A 276 -16.11 22.18 14.87
CA ASN A 276 -15.53 21.41 15.97
C ASN A 276 -15.91 19.92 15.99
N GLN A 277 -16.67 19.46 14.99
CA GLN A 277 -17.17 18.09 14.98
C GLN A 277 -16.08 17.03 15.04
N LEU A 278 -14.97 17.23 14.31
CA LEU A 278 -13.83 16.32 14.32
C LEU A 278 -13.13 16.30 15.69
N LEU A 279 -12.86 17.46 16.26
CA LEU A 279 -12.23 17.58 17.57
C LEU A 279 -13.07 16.88 18.65
N ARG A 280 -14.39 17.06 18.64
CA ARG A 280 -15.29 16.39 19.58
C ARG A 280 -15.30 14.88 19.42
N ALA A 281 -15.29 14.37 18.18
CA ALA A 281 -15.19 12.93 17.94
C ALA A 281 -13.86 12.34 18.39
N VAL A 282 -12.75 13.02 18.13
CA VAL A 282 -11.40 12.62 18.59
C VAL A 282 -11.33 12.62 20.13
N SER A 283 -11.86 13.66 20.78
CA SER A 283 -11.90 13.72 22.24
C SER A 283 -12.72 12.57 22.85
N ALA A 284 -13.87 12.25 22.23
CA ALA A 284 -14.70 11.12 22.66
C ALA A 284 -14.02 9.76 22.44
N TYR A 285 -13.30 9.59 21.31
CA TYR A 285 -12.52 8.40 21.06
C TYR A 285 -11.42 8.22 22.11
N ASN A 286 -10.65 9.26 22.37
CA ASN A 286 -9.56 9.23 23.34
C ASN A 286 -10.07 8.92 24.76
N SER A 287 -11.21 9.50 25.17
CA SER A 287 -11.78 9.25 26.52
C SER A 287 -12.30 7.83 26.72
N GLN A 288 -12.49 7.05 25.65
CA GLN A 288 -12.88 5.63 25.74
C GLN A 288 -11.67 4.68 25.75
N HIS A 289 -10.49 5.16 25.33
CA HIS A 289 -9.29 4.34 25.12
C HIS A 289 -8.10 4.73 26.01
N ILE A 290 -8.26 5.76 26.86
CA ILE A 290 -7.33 6.19 27.90
C ILE A 290 -7.96 5.94 29.28
#